data_37382c38763ae7bcd71ec6d46dbbdef6
#
_entry.id   37382c38763ae7bcd71ec6d46dbbdef6
#
_cell.length_a   1.000
_cell.length_b   1.000
_cell.length_c   1.000
_cell.angle_alpha   90.00
_cell.angle_beta   90.00
_cell.angle_gamma   90.00
#
_symmetry.space_group_name_H-M   'P 1'
#
loop_
_entity.id
_entity.type
_entity.pdbx_description
1 polymer ?
#
loop_
_entity_poly.entity_id
_entity_poly.type
_entity_poly.pdbx_seq_one_letter_code
_entity_poly.pdbx_strand_id
1 'polypeptide(L)'
;MRGAYVALAGLLTSLAGAMTPLSGQEIMPEPPAPSAQMLEGRQVVLITGSTSGLGREVARALGEHGAHVIVHGRSRERGLEVVDEIAAGPGTASFYAADFASLAQVRALGAAVLRDYDRVDVLVNNAGIWLSGDDERQESEDGVELSFAVNYLSGFLLTRMLLDVIPASPQSRIVNVSSGAQTPIDFDDPMIENRYSGGRSYGQSKLAQIMFTFDLAAELEGTGIKVNALHPATLMDTNMVLSAGVRPRSSVEEGLEAVMNLIVPRELGTGQYYNGTRVSRANAQAYDEEARARLRRLSEELVGGT
;
A
#
# COMPACT_ATOMS: atom_id res chain seq x y z
N MET A 1 -63.64 6.91 59.22
CA MET A 1 -63.22 5.56 58.79
C MET A 1 -61.96 5.69 58.00
N ARG A 2 -60.90 5.17 58.54
CA ARG A 2 -59.50 5.39 58.04
C ARG A 2 -59.13 4.27 57.05
N GLY A 3 -58.80 4.62 55.83
CA GLY A 3 -58.28 3.67 54.81
C GLY A 3 -56.76 3.77 54.72
N ALA A 4 -56.09 2.64 54.93
CA ALA A 4 -54.66 2.54 54.90
C ALA A 4 -54.10 2.44 53.49
N TYR A 5 -53.09 3.27 53.17
CA TYR A 5 -52.30 3.16 51.93
C TYR A 5 -51.15 2.20 52.23
N VAL A 6 -51.11 1.11 51.49
CA VAL A 6 -49.95 0.20 51.43
C VAL A 6 -49.03 0.68 50.32
N ALA A 7 -47.82 1.10 50.66
CA ALA A 7 -46.77 1.43 49.70
C ALA A 7 -46.04 0.18 49.23
N LEU A 8 -46.10 -0.11 47.96
CA LEU A 8 -45.30 -1.16 47.29
C LEU A 8 -43.98 -0.55 46.81
N ALA A 9 -42.88 -0.87 47.52
CA ALA A 9 -41.54 -0.53 47.08
C ALA A 9 -41.07 -1.56 46.05
N GLY A 10 -41.08 -1.15 44.78
CA GLY A 10 -40.51 -1.96 43.71
C GLY A 10 -38.97 -1.85 43.68
N LEU A 11 -38.28 -3.00 43.88
CA LEU A 11 -36.84 -3.12 43.63
C LEU A 11 -36.57 -3.00 42.14
N LEU A 12 -35.92 -1.92 41.74
CA LEU A 12 -35.25 -1.79 40.46
C LEU A 12 -33.86 -2.39 40.58
N THR A 13 -33.71 -3.67 40.20
CA THR A 13 -32.41 -4.28 39.98
C THR A 13 -31.89 -3.79 38.58
N SER A 14 -30.91 -2.88 38.65
CA SER A 14 -30.15 -2.46 37.48
C SER A 14 -29.29 -3.63 36.98
N LEU A 15 -29.68 -4.22 35.88
CA LEU A 15 -28.82 -5.10 35.07
C LEU A 15 -27.81 -4.18 34.33
N ALA A 16 -26.69 -3.91 34.98
CA ALA A 16 -25.48 -3.46 34.30
C ALA A 16 -24.95 -4.65 33.49
N GLY A 17 -25.39 -4.76 32.24
CA GLY A 17 -24.78 -5.66 31.27
C GLY A 17 -23.35 -5.22 31.05
N ALA A 18 -22.39 -5.97 31.59
CA ALA A 18 -20.99 -5.84 31.22
C ALA A 18 -20.88 -6.09 29.72
N MET A 19 -20.70 -5.04 28.94
CA MET A 19 -20.22 -5.14 27.57
C MET A 19 -18.80 -5.74 27.65
N THR A 20 -18.69 -7.04 27.39
CA THR A 20 -17.42 -7.68 27.06
C THR A 20 -16.89 -7.00 25.78
N PRO A 21 -15.67 -6.46 25.80
CA PRO A 21 -15.09 -5.96 24.55
C PRO A 21 -14.92 -7.13 23.59
N LEU A 22 -15.41 -6.97 22.38
CA LEU A 22 -15.10 -7.82 21.22
C LEU A 22 -13.62 -7.60 20.86
N SER A 23 -12.72 -8.16 21.64
CA SER A 23 -11.27 -8.18 21.36
C SER A 23 -10.77 -9.63 21.40
N GLY A 24 -11.06 -10.32 20.32
CA GLY A 24 -10.45 -11.60 19.99
C GLY A 24 -9.60 -11.49 18.74
N GLN A 25 -8.92 -10.37 18.49
CA GLN A 25 -7.74 -10.41 17.63
C GLN A 25 -6.62 -10.97 18.50
N GLU A 26 -6.35 -12.27 18.37
CA GLU A 26 -5.09 -12.85 18.81
C GLU A 26 -3.97 -11.97 18.23
N ILE A 27 -3.20 -11.35 19.12
CA ILE A 27 -1.95 -10.71 18.73
C ILE A 27 -1.07 -11.85 18.24
N MET A 28 -1.09 -12.07 16.93
CA MET A 28 -0.30 -13.12 16.30
C MET A 28 1.18 -12.79 16.52
N PRO A 29 2.00 -13.78 16.88
CA PRO A 29 3.43 -13.53 17.06
C PRO A 29 4.01 -12.93 15.78
N GLU A 30 4.78 -11.87 15.96
CA GLU A 30 5.55 -11.27 14.86
C GLU A 30 6.42 -12.36 14.19
N PRO A 31 6.61 -12.27 12.87
CA PRO A 31 7.53 -13.19 12.21
C PRO A 31 8.92 -13.06 12.85
N PRO A 32 9.67 -14.16 12.96
CA PRO A 32 11.05 -14.05 13.40
C PRO A 32 11.84 -13.19 12.40
N ALA A 33 12.71 -12.31 12.93
CA ALA A 33 13.63 -11.54 12.11
C ALA A 33 14.45 -12.48 11.20
N PRO A 34 14.72 -12.09 9.93
CA PRO A 34 15.51 -12.91 9.03
C PRO A 34 16.92 -13.08 9.58
N SER A 35 17.49 -14.29 9.41
CA SER A 35 18.90 -14.50 9.78
C SER A 35 19.82 -13.80 8.78
N ALA A 36 21.02 -13.41 9.22
CA ALA A 36 22.05 -12.85 8.33
C ALA A 36 22.32 -13.72 7.11
N GLN A 37 22.26 -15.06 7.27
CA GLN A 37 22.43 -16.01 6.17
C GLN A 37 21.31 -15.90 5.11
N MET A 38 20.08 -15.55 5.52
CA MET A 38 18.97 -15.33 4.57
C MET A 38 19.16 -14.09 3.72
N LEU A 39 19.92 -13.11 4.20
CA LEU A 39 20.14 -11.81 3.53
C LEU A 39 21.47 -11.72 2.78
N GLU A 40 22.42 -12.64 3.05
CA GLU A 40 23.77 -12.58 2.51
C GLU A 40 23.79 -12.66 0.97
N GLY A 41 24.38 -11.64 0.34
CA GLY A 41 24.52 -11.55 -1.11
C GLY A 41 23.20 -11.35 -1.88
N ARG A 42 22.07 -11.20 -1.21
CA ARG A 42 20.74 -11.06 -1.83
C ARG A 42 20.30 -9.61 -1.93
N GLN A 43 19.52 -9.31 -2.95
CA GLN A 43 18.73 -8.08 -3.00
C GLN A 43 17.55 -8.22 -2.02
N VAL A 44 17.33 -7.23 -1.17
CA VAL A 44 16.20 -7.17 -0.24
C VAL A 44 15.08 -6.32 -0.86
N VAL A 45 13.91 -6.92 -1.06
CA VAL A 45 12.79 -6.29 -1.77
C VAL A 45 11.54 -6.32 -0.93
N LEU A 46 10.99 -5.16 -0.58
CA LEU A 46 9.66 -5.05 0.04
C LEU A 46 8.60 -4.81 -1.02
N ILE A 47 7.57 -5.66 -1.05
CA ILE A 47 6.44 -5.53 -1.96
C ILE A 47 5.15 -5.44 -1.17
N THR A 48 4.49 -4.30 -1.21
CA THR A 48 3.20 -4.14 -0.53
C THR A 48 2.07 -4.81 -1.33
N GLY A 49 1.12 -5.48 -0.63
CA GLY A 49 0.02 -6.19 -1.29
C GLY A 49 0.48 -7.37 -2.14
N SER A 50 1.48 -8.13 -1.66
CA SER A 50 2.10 -9.23 -2.39
C SER A 50 1.54 -10.63 -2.06
N THR A 51 0.34 -10.70 -1.49
CA THR A 51 -0.34 -11.98 -1.17
C THR A 51 -1.31 -12.44 -2.26
N SER A 52 -1.49 -11.68 -3.34
CA SER A 52 -2.37 -12.01 -4.47
C SER A 52 -2.07 -11.16 -5.70
N GLY A 53 -2.59 -11.58 -6.86
CA GLY A 53 -2.53 -10.83 -8.12
C GLY A 53 -1.12 -10.44 -8.51
N LEU A 54 -0.97 -9.23 -9.08
CA LEU A 54 0.31 -8.75 -9.58
C LEU A 54 1.44 -8.79 -8.53
N GLY A 55 1.15 -8.34 -7.30
CA GLY A 55 2.16 -8.32 -6.23
C GLY A 55 2.71 -9.70 -5.89
N ARG A 56 1.87 -10.76 -5.90
CA ARG A 56 2.29 -12.16 -5.69
C ARG A 56 3.21 -12.62 -6.81
N GLU A 57 2.86 -12.36 -8.07
CA GLU A 57 3.69 -12.78 -9.20
C GLU A 57 5.04 -12.04 -9.23
N VAL A 58 5.07 -10.75 -8.89
CA VAL A 58 6.33 -10.01 -8.72
C VAL A 58 7.18 -10.60 -7.59
N ALA A 59 6.57 -10.94 -6.45
CA ALA A 59 7.26 -11.56 -5.32
C ALA A 59 7.88 -12.91 -5.71
N ARG A 60 7.14 -13.77 -6.39
CA ARG A 60 7.61 -15.06 -6.89
C ARG A 60 8.77 -14.91 -7.88
N ALA A 61 8.60 -14.06 -8.89
CA ALA A 61 9.62 -13.82 -9.90
C ALA A 61 10.94 -13.31 -9.28
N LEU A 62 10.87 -12.42 -8.29
CA LEU A 62 12.08 -11.97 -7.58
C LEU A 62 12.70 -13.08 -6.71
N GLY A 63 11.87 -13.92 -6.08
CA GLY A 63 12.34 -15.13 -5.40
C GLY A 63 13.07 -16.09 -6.34
N GLU A 64 12.55 -16.33 -7.53
CA GLU A 64 13.20 -17.13 -8.57
C GLU A 64 14.56 -16.57 -9.03
N HIS A 65 14.74 -15.24 -8.92
CA HIS A 65 16.03 -14.58 -9.14
C HIS A 65 16.93 -14.53 -7.91
N GLY A 66 16.55 -15.22 -6.83
CA GLY A 66 17.35 -15.34 -5.61
C GLY A 66 17.27 -14.17 -4.63
N ALA A 67 16.32 -13.25 -4.79
CA ALA A 67 16.10 -12.15 -3.86
C ALA A 67 15.59 -12.65 -2.49
N HIS A 68 15.77 -11.83 -1.46
CA HIS A 68 14.99 -11.89 -0.23
C HIS A 68 13.77 -10.97 -0.35
N VAL A 69 12.57 -11.55 -0.25
CA VAL A 69 11.31 -10.81 -0.43
C VAL A 69 10.60 -10.60 0.90
N ILE A 70 10.37 -9.35 1.24
CA ILE A 70 9.50 -8.96 2.34
C ILE A 70 8.08 -8.92 1.79
N VAL A 71 7.32 -9.99 2.07
CA VAL A 71 5.93 -10.17 1.64
C VAL A 71 5.02 -9.43 2.60
N HIS A 72 4.10 -8.62 2.08
CA HIS A 72 3.13 -7.88 2.88
C HIS A 72 1.70 -8.08 2.38
N GLY A 73 0.76 -8.18 3.31
CA GLY A 73 -0.69 -8.21 3.05
C GLY A 73 -1.49 -8.45 4.32
N ARG A 74 -2.82 -8.45 4.21
CA ARG A 74 -3.73 -8.62 5.36
C ARG A 74 -3.92 -10.07 5.80
N SER A 75 -3.85 -11.02 4.85
CA SER A 75 -4.07 -12.43 5.13
C SER A 75 -2.75 -13.14 5.42
N ARG A 76 -2.59 -13.59 6.67
CA ARG A 76 -1.44 -14.37 7.09
C ARG A 76 -1.32 -15.69 6.33
N GLU A 77 -2.44 -16.39 6.14
CA GLU A 77 -2.48 -17.65 5.39
C GLU A 77 -1.88 -17.49 3.99
N ARG A 78 -2.42 -16.56 3.19
CA ARG A 78 -1.91 -16.28 1.84
C ARG A 78 -0.48 -15.73 1.84
N GLY A 79 -0.09 -14.99 2.89
CA GLY A 79 1.26 -14.50 3.03
C GLY A 79 2.27 -15.63 3.24
N LEU A 80 1.94 -16.61 4.08
CA LEU A 80 2.78 -17.78 4.32
C LEU A 80 2.83 -18.70 3.10
N GLU A 81 1.74 -18.86 2.34
CA GLU A 81 1.78 -19.57 1.05
C GLU A 81 2.83 -18.97 0.11
N VAL A 82 2.88 -17.63 -0.01
CA VAL A 82 3.87 -16.95 -0.87
C VAL A 82 5.29 -17.15 -0.34
N VAL A 83 5.48 -17.12 0.99
CA VAL A 83 6.79 -17.40 1.62
C VAL A 83 7.25 -18.83 1.27
N ASP A 84 6.36 -19.82 1.39
CA ASP A 84 6.66 -21.23 1.09
C ASP A 84 6.96 -21.42 -0.40
N GLU A 85 6.23 -20.77 -1.29
CA GLU A 85 6.48 -20.79 -2.74
C GLU A 85 7.88 -20.24 -3.09
N ILE A 86 8.27 -19.11 -2.49
CA ILE A 86 9.60 -18.53 -2.69
C ILE A 86 10.70 -19.42 -2.10
N ALA A 87 10.47 -19.99 -0.91
CA ALA A 87 11.43 -20.86 -0.24
C ALA A 87 11.64 -22.21 -0.95
N ALA A 88 10.73 -22.63 -1.82
CA ALA A 88 10.90 -23.81 -2.68
C ALA A 88 11.94 -23.60 -3.81
N GLY A 89 12.33 -22.35 -4.06
CA GLY A 89 13.32 -21.93 -5.06
C GLY A 89 14.60 -21.39 -4.44
N PRO A 90 15.38 -20.61 -5.20
CA PRO A 90 16.65 -20.03 -4.72
C PRO A 90 16.47 -18.82 -3.80
N GLY A 91 15.28 -18.20 -3.76
CA GLY A 91 14.97 -17.04 -2.93
C GLY A 91 14.71 -17.36 -1.48
N THR A 92 14.52 -16.30 -0.69
CA THR A 92 14.03 -16.40 0.68
C THR A 92 12.94 -15.35 0.90
N ALA A 93 12.07 -15.53 1.89
CA ALA A 93 11.04 -14.54 2.17
C ALA A 93 10.66 -14.47 3.65
N SER A 94 10.13 -13.33 4.06
CA SER A 94 9.48 -13.12 5.36
C SER A 94 8.13 -12.42 5.13
N PHE A 95 7.12 -12.74 5.93
CA PHE A 95 5.78 -12.14 5.79
C PHE A 95 5.48 -11.21 6.96
N TYR A 96 4.97 -10.03 6.65
CA TYR A 96 4.48 -9.03 7.61
C TYR A 96 3.02 -8.67 7.31
N ALA A 97 2.18 -8.82 8.33
CA ALA A 97 0.76 -8.48 8.21
C ALA A 97 0.53 -7.01 8.55
N ALA A 98 -0.22 -6.30 7.69
CA ALA A 98 -0.78 -4.98 8.00
C ALA A 98 -2.00 -4.70 7.11
N ASP A 99 -2.97 -3.95 7.63
CA ASP A 99 -4.05 -3.37 6.83
C ASP A 99 -3.74 -1.90 6.55
N PHE A 100 -3.66 -1.54 5.29
CA PHE A 100 -3.39 -0.18 4.85
C PHE A 100 -4.58 0.78 4.99
N ALA A 101 -5.72 0.28 5.45
CA ALA A 101 -6.81 1.11 5.97
C ALA A 101 -6.56 1.64 7.40
N SER A 102 -5.38 1.41 7.97
CA SER A 102 -4.99 1.87 9.30
C SER A 102 -3.55 2.40 9.30
N LEU A 103 -3.36 3.69 9.49
CA LEU A 103 -2.02 4.29 9.56
C LEU A 103 -1.22 3.74 10.74
N ALA A 104 -1.88 3.35 11.83
CA ALA A 104 -1.23 2.69 12.96
C ALA A 104 -0.58 1.36 12.54
N GLN A 105 -1.26 0.55 11.70
CA GLN A 105 -0.70 -0.70 11.18
C GLN A 105 0.39 -0.45 10.15
N VAL A 106 0.31 0.60 9.34
CA VAL A 106 1.40 1.02 8.44
C VAL A 106 2.65 1.39 9.24
N ARG A 107 2.49 2.16 10.34
CA ARG A 107 3.61 2.49 11.24
C ARG A 107 4.21 1.26 11.89
N ALA A 108 3.38 0.33 12.35
CA ALA A 108 3.84 -0.93 12.94
C ALA A 108 4.65 -1.76 11.91
N LEU A 109 4.18 -1.83 10.67
CA LEU A 109 4.92 -2.47 9.57
C LEU A 109 6.27 -1.78 9.33
N GLY A 110 6.29 -0.46 9.19
CA GLY A 110 7.53 0.31 9.00
C GLY A 110 8.53 0.08 10.14
N ALA A 111 8.06 0.14 11.39
CA ALA A 111 8.88 -0.11 12.57
C ALA A 111 9.44 -1.55 12.62
N ALA A 112 8.64 -2.54 12.23
CA ALA A 112 9.07 -3.93 12.16
C ALA A 112 10.15 -4.12 11.08
N VAL A 113 9.97 -3.53 9.90
CA VAL A 113 10.98 -3.58 8.84
C VAL A 113 12.28 -2.89 9.29
N LEU A 114 12.20 -1.70 9.91
CA LEU A 114 13.39 -0.98 10.42
C LEU A 114 14.12 -1.75 11.54
N ARG A 115 13.41 -2.53 12.34
CA ARG A 115 14.00 -3.39 13.38
C ARG A 115 14.73 -4.60 12.78
N ASP A 116 14.16 -5.20 11.73
CA ASP A 116 14.57 -6.52 11.22
C ASP A 116 15.53 -6.43 10.03
N TYR A 117 15.64 -5.25 9.38
CA TYR A 117 16.44 -5.06 8.16
C TYR A 117 17.29 -3.79 8.22
N ASP A 118 18.59 -3.95 8.02
CA ASP A 118 19.53 -2.83 7.89
C ASP A 118 19.43 -2.12 6.53
N ARG A 119 18.79 -2.77 5.54
CA ARG A 119 18.59 -2.21 4.20
C ARG A 119 17.36 -2.79 3.50
N VAL A 120 16.76 -1.98 2.63
CA VAL A 120 15.76 -2.36 1.63
C VAL A 120 16.23 -1.82 0.28
N ASP A 121 16.66 -2.70 -0.62
CA ASP A 121 17.22 -2.28 -1.91
C ASP A 121 16.11 -1.82 -2.88
N VAL A 122 14.93 -2.44 -2.77
CA VAL A 122 13.77 -2.12 -3.62
C VAL A 122 12.50 -2.06 -2.78
N LEU A 123 11.78 -0.95 -2.90
CA LEU A 123 10.42 -0.79 -2.36
C LEU A 123 9.42 -0.73 -3.51
N VAL A 124 8.46 -1.67 -3.53
CA VAL A 124 7.35 -1.68 -4.48
C VAL A 124 6.05 -1.37 -3.76
N ASN A 125 5.57 -0.14 -3.91
CA ASN A 125 4.25 0.29 -3.45
C ASN A 125 3.19 -0.22 -4.44
N ASN A 126 2.77 -1.48 -4.26
CA ASN A 126 1.83 -2.15 -5.13
C ASN A 126 0.42 -2.30 -4.50
N ALA A 127 0.31 -2.30 -3.18
CA ALA A 127 -0.99 -2.43 -2.51
C ALA A 127 -2.00 -1.42 -3.07
N GLY A 128 -3.22 -1.90 -3.30
CA GLY A 128 -4.29 -1.04 -3.79
C GLY A 128 -5.64 -1.76 -3.82
N ILE A 129 -6.69 -0.95 -3.82
CA ILE A 129 -8.08 -1.36 -3.94
C ILE A 129 -8.76 -0.59 -5.05
N TRP A 130 -9.83 -1.13 -5.58
CA TRP A 130 -10.75 -0.47 -6.51
C TRP A 130 -12.19 -0.75 -6.08
N LEU A 131 -12.85 0.27 -5.58
CA LEU A 131 -14.24 0.25 -5.15
C LEU A 131 -15.14 0.56 -6.36
N SER A 132 -15.22 -0.38 -7.32
CA SER A 132 -16.04 -0.20 -8.51
C SER A 132 -17.51 -0.49 -8.18
N GLY A 133 -18.41 0.41 -8.61
CA GLY A 133 -19.85 0.23 -8.43
C GLY A 133 -20.37 0.60 -7.04
N ASP A 134 -19.54 0.95 -6.09
CA ASP A 134 -19.95 1.56 -4.84
C ASP A 134 -20.09 3.07 -5.01
N ASP A 135 -21.31 3.56 -4.89
CA ASP A 135 -21.61 4.99 -4.80
C ASP A 135 -21.51 5.50 -3.36
N GLU A 136 -21.23 4.62 -2.40
CA GLU A 136 -21.01 4.97 -1.01
C GLU A 136 -19.54 5.21 -0.71
N ARG A 137 -19.25 6.40 -0.20
CA ARG A 137 -17.92 6.76 0.27
C ARG A 137 -17.59 5.96 1.52
N GLN A 138 -16.44 5.28 1.50
CA GLN A 138 -15.90 4.55 2.63
C GLN A 138 -14.66 5.28 3.17
N GLU A 139 -14.40 5.11 4.46
CA GLU A 139 -13.27 5.70 5.16
C GLU A 139 -12.37 4.63 5.78
N SER A 140 -11.10 4.97 5.92
CA SER A 140 -10.14 4.24 6.72
C SER A 140 -10.40 4.41 8.22
N GLU A 141 -9.68 3.68 9.08
CA GLU A 141 -9.73 3.87 10.54
C GLU A 141 -9.35 5.29 10.97
N ASP A 142 -8.61 6.00 10.14
CA ASP A 142 -8.12 7.37 10.39
C ASP A 142 -9.04 8.45 9.78
N GLY A 143 -10.23 8.08 9.26
CA GLY A 143 -11.19 9.01 8.67
C GLY A 143 -10.81 9.54 7.29
N VAL A 144 -9.85 8.91 6.62
CA VAL A 144 -9.42 9.26 5.26
C VAL A 144 -10.23 8.46 4.24
N GLU A 145 -10.56 9.05 3.08
CA GLU A 145 -11.22 8.32 2.00
C GLU A 145 -10.44 7.04 1.66
N LEU A 146 -11.15 5.90 1.59
CA LEU A 146 -10.52 4.58 1.66
C LEU A 146 -9.55 4.29 0.50
N SER A 147 -9.85 4.70 -0.74
CA SER A 147 -8.91 4.52 -1.85
C SER A 147 -7.69 5.42 -1.71
N PHE A 148 -7.89 6.66 -1.23
CA PHE A 148 -6.78 7.58 -0.97
C PHE A 148 -5.87 7.04 0.15
N ALA A 149 -6.46 6.52 1.23
CA ALA A 149 -5.71 5.91 2.33
C ALA A 149 -4.90 4.69 1.87
N VAL A 150 -5.54 3.70 1.23
CA VAL A 150 -4.92 2.42 0.90
C VAL A 150 -3.99 2.52 -0.31
N ASN A 151 -4.41 3.22 -1.38
CA ASN A 151 -3.63 3.24 -2.63
C ASN A 151 -2.46 4.23 -2.56
N TYR A 152 -2.59 5.30 -1.78
CA TYR A 152 -1.61 6.39 -1.79
C TYR A 152 -0.99 6.67 -0.42
N LEU A 153 -1.79 7.07 0.59
CA LEU A 153 -1.29 7.63 1.84
C LEU A 153 -0.46 6.62 2.65
N SER A 154 -0.87 5.34 2.64
CA SER A 154 -0.13 4.24 3.27
C SER A 154 1.26 4.06 2.65
N GLY A 155 1.33 4.06 1.32
CA GLY A 155 2.60 3.97 0.58
C GLY A 155 3.48 5.19 0.78
N PHE A 156 2.88 6.39 0.85
CA PHE A 156 3.58 7.64 1.22
C PHE A 156 4.22 7.49 2.60
N LEU A 157 3.45 7.18 3.64
CA LEU A 157 3.94 7.03 5.01
C LEU A 157 5.04 5.97 5.10
N LEU A 158 4.79 4.77 4.58
CA LEU A 158 5.75 3.67 4.62
C LEU A 158 7.06 4.04 3.92
N THR A 159 6.98 4.68 2.75
CA THR A 159 8.16 5.14 2.00
C THR A 159 8.97 6.13 2.83
N ARG A 160 8.30 7.14 3.43
CA ARG A 160 8.98 8.15 4.28
C ARG A 160 9.69 7.50 5.47
N MET A 161 9.06 6.53 6.12
CA MET A 161 9.67 5.79 7.24
C MET A 161 10.90 4.98 6.83
N LEU A 162 10.94 4.45 5.61
CA LEU A 162 11.99 3.52 5.17
C LEU A 162 13.13 4.20 4.40
N LEU A 163 13.09 5.51 4.15
CA LEU A 163 14.12 6.20 3.34
C LEU A 163 15.53 5.97 3.87
N ASP A 164 15.73 5.99 5.17
CA ASP A 164 17.06 5.85 5.80
C ASP A 164 17.69 4.47 5.60
N VAL A 165 16.89 3.43 5.32
CA VAL A 165 17.36 2.07 5.06
C VAL A 165 17.35 1.71 3.56
N ILE A 166 16.95 2.65 2.68
CA ILE A 166 17.11 2.50 1.24
C ILE A 166 18.50 3.04 0.85
N PRO A 167 19.44 2.19 0.39
CA PRO A 167 20.80 2.63 0.11
C PRO A 167 20.85 3.73 -0.96
N ALA A 168 21.67 4.74 -0.75
CA ALA A 168 21.96 5.75 -1.78
C ALA A 168 22.80 5.11 -2.90
N SER A 169 22.14 4.43 -3.83
CA SER A 169 22.73 3.57 -4.85
C SER A 169 21.96 3.60 -6.17
N PRO A 170 22.64 3.53 -7.32
CA PRO A 170 21.98 3.37 -8.62
C PRO A 170 21.18 2.06 -8.79
N GLN A 171 21.37 1.08 -7.90
CA GLN A 171 20.58 -0.14 -7.87
C GLN A 171 19.33 -0.02 -7.04
N SER A 172 19.22 0.97 -6.16
CA SER A 172 18.03 1.17 -5.30
C SER A 172 16.84 1.70 -6.10
N ARG A 173 15.67 1.13 -5.82
CA ARG A 173 14.41 1.43 -6.54
C ARG A 173 13.26 1.71 -5.58
N ILE A 174 12.48 2.74 -5.89
CA ILE A 174 11.14 2.93 -5.34
C ILE A 174 10.17 2.91 -6.54
N VAL A 175 9.30 1.91 -6.57
CA VAL A 175 8.36 1.68 -7.67
C VAL A 175 6.94 1.85 -7.16
N ASN A 176 6.21 2.83 -7.69
CA ASN A 176 4.82 3.08 -7.35
C ASN A 176 3.91 2.51 -8.43
N VAL A 177 3.16 1.43 -8.10
CA VAL A 177 2.21 0.80 -9.01
C VAL A 177 0.93 1.62 -9.06
N SER A 178 0.88 2.51 -10.02
CA SER A 178 -0.23 3.42 -10.28
C SER A 178 -1.20 2.84 -11.33
N SER A 179 -1.81 3.67 -12.16
CA SER A 179 -2.80 3.29 -13.16
C SER A 179 -2.79 4.23 -14.36
N GLY A 180 -3.40 3.78 -15.47
CA GLY A 180 -3.83 4.65 -16.56
C GLY A 180 -5.07 5.48 -16.21
N ALA A 181 -5.86 5.04 -15.24
CA ALA A 181 -6.98 5.81 -14.70
C ALA A 181 -6.45 6.88 -13.74
N GLN A 182 -6.43 8.13 -14.20
CA GLN A 182 -5.89 9.28 -13.48
C GLN A 182 -6.91 10.42 -13.50
N THR A 183 -7.39 10.81 -12.34
CA THR A 183 -8.34 11.92 -12.16
C THR A 183 -7.64 13.04 -11.39
N PRO A 184 -7.68 14.30 -11.84
CA PRO A 184 -7.13 15.43 -11.08
C PRO A 184 -7.66 15.49 -9.66
N ILE A 185 -6.76 15.79 -8.71
CA ILE A 185 -7.11 15.99 -7.32
C ILE A 185 -7.80 17.34 -7.20
N ASP A 186 -9.01 17.32 -6.65
CA ASP A 186 -9.72 18.50 -6.22
C ASP A 186 -9.25 18.85 -4.80
N PHE A 187 -8.37 19.82 -4.69
CA PHE A 187 -7.82 20.21 -3.39
C PHE A 187 -8.78 20.99 -2.51
N ASP A 188 -9.96 21.37 -3.01
CA ASP A 188 -11.02 21.98 -2.19
C ASP A 188 -11.94 20.89 -1.59
N ASP A 189 -11.89 19.67 -2.15
CA ASP A 189 -12.61 18.48 -1.67
C ASP A 189 -11.73 17.20 -1.90
N PRO A 190 -10.54 17.13 -1.29
CA PRO A 190 -9.56 16.06 -1.59
C PRO A 190 -10.03 14.68 -1.13
N MET A 191 -10.92 14.63 -0.13
CA MET A 191 -11.50 13.40 0.40
C MET A 191 -12.82 13.02 -0.28
N ILE A 192 -13.23 13.76 -1.32
CA ILE A 192 -14.43 13.50 -2.14
C ILE A 192 -15.67 13.35 -1.26
N GLU A 193 -15.89 14.30 -0.35
CA GLU A 193 -17.10 14.33 0.48
C GLU A 193 -18.34 14.67 -0.36
N ASN A 194 -18.13 15.38 -1.47
CA ASN A 194 -19.18 15.78 -2.38
C ASN A 194 -19.10 15.03 -3.71
N ARG A 195 -20.25 14.53 -4.19
CA ARG A 195 -20.37 13.83 -5.48
C ARG A 195 -19.35 12.68 -5.62
N TYR A 196 -19.30 11.82 -4.60
CA TYR A 196 -18.46 10.63 -4.61
C TYR A 196 -18.76 9.71 -5.80
N SER A 197 -17.72 9.08 -6.31
CA SER A 197 -17.81 7.89 -7.14
C SER A 197 -16.51 7.07 -6.99
N GLY A 198 -16.62 5.75 -6.97
CA GLY A 198 -15.46 4.86 -6.84
C GLY A 198 -14.43 5.05 -7.95
N GLY A 199 -14.87 5.41 -9.17
CA GLY A 199 -13.97 5.73 -10.29
C GLY A 199 -13.17 7.02 -10.08
N ARG A 200 -13.80 8.08 -9.54
CA ARG A 200 -13.12 9.34 -9.19
C ARG A 200 -12.11 9.10 -8.06
N SER A 201 -12.53 8.43 -7.02
CA SER A 201 -11.71 8.09 -5.86
C SER A 201 -10.46 7.29 -6.27
N TYR A 202 -10.65 6.21 -7.01
CA TYR A 202 -9.55 5.42 -7.54
C TYR A 202 -8.60 6.26 -8.41
N GLY A 203 -9.14 6.98 -9.40
CA GLY A 203 -8.34 7.78 -10.32
C GLY A 203 -7.55 8.89 -9.62
N GLN A 204 -8.14 9.54 -8.59
CA GLN A 204 -7.48 10.55 -7.79
C GLN A 204 -6.36 9.96 -6.94
N SER A 205 -6.57 8.81 -6.29
CA SER A 205 -5.54 8.11 -5.51
C SER A 205 -4.36 7.66 -6.39
N LYS A 206 -4.64 7.22 -7.62
CA LYS A 206 -3.61 6.81 -8.59
C LYS A 206 -2.80 7.98 -9.16
N LEU A 207 -3.43 9.14 -9.34
CA LEU A 207 -2.71 10.35 -9.69
C LEU A 207 -1.82 10.83 -8.53
N ALA A 208 -2.31 10.75 -7.28
CA ALA A 208 -1.51 11.10 -6.10
C ALA A 208 -0.21 10.30 -6.01
N GLN A 209 -0.24 8.99 -6.33
CA GLN A 209 0.98 8.16 -6.39
C GLN A 209 1.99 8.67 -7.42
N ILE A 210 1.53 9.15 -8.58
CA ILE A 210 2.41 9.69 -9.62
C ILE A 210 2.99 11.04 -9.18
N MET A 211 2.16 11.91 -8.61
CA MET A 211 2.61 13.21 -8.08
C MET A 211 3.67 13.03 -7.00
N PHE A 212 3.45 12.12 -6.06
CA PHE A 212 4.44 11.74 -5.06
C PHE A 212 5.73 11.18 -5.67
N THR A 213 5.62 10.37 -6.71
CA THR A 213 6.80 9.83 -7.43
C THR A 213 7.69 10.95 -7.96
N PHE A 214 7.10 11.97 -8.59
CA PHE A 214 7.86 13.07 -9.17
C PHE A 214 8.48 13.95 -8.09
N ASP A 215 7.75 14.17 -7.02
CA ASP A 215 8.21 14.99 -5.90
C ASP A 215 9.36 14.30 -5.15
N LEU A 216 9.21 13.02 -4.83
CA LEU A 216 10.24 12.22 -4.16
C LEU A 216 11.48 12.03 -5.05
N ALA A 217 11.32 11.87 -6.36
CA ALA A 217 12.45 11.79 -7.27
C ALA A 217 13.29 13.07 -7.31
N ALA A 218 12.64 14.24 -7.22
CA ALA A 218 13.33 15.52 -7.12
C ALA A 218 14.04 15.68 -5.76
N GLU A 219 13.41 15.27 -4.66
CA GLU A 219 13.99 15.27 -3.32
C GLU A 219 15.26 14.40 -3.24
N LEU A 220 15.25 13.24 -3.90
CA LEU A 220 16.34 12.27 -3.88
C LEU A 220 17.35 12.47 -5.03
N GLU A 221 17.35 13.63 -5.70
CA GLU A 221 18.31 13.94 -6.75
C GLU A 221 19.74 13.83 -6.21
N GLY A 222 20.64 13.22 -6.99
CA GLY A 222 22.04 13.03 -6.61
C GLY A 222 22.32 11.80 -5.72
N THR A 223 21.32 11.17 -5.10
CA THR A 223 21.51 9.97 -4.27
C THR A 223 21.75 8.69 -5.09
N GLY A 224 21.35 8.68 -6.35
CA GLY A 224 21.35 7.50 -7.23
C GLY A 224 20.03 6.70 -7.18
N ILE A 225 19.23 6.82 -6.13
CA ILE A 225 17.94 6.12 -5.99
C ILE A 225 17.02 6.46 -7.15
N LYS A 226 16.41 5.45 -7.77
CA LYS A 226 15.46 5.63 -8.88
C LYS A 226 14.03 5.50 -8.38
N VAL A 227 13.24 6.57 -8.51
CA VAL A 227 11.84 6.63 -8.11
C VAL A 227 10.98 6.76 -9.36
N ASN A 228 10.17 5.76 -9.66
CA ASN A 228 9.31 5.75 -10.85
C ASN A 228 7.91 5.23 -10.53
N ALA A 229 6.92 5.66 -11.32
CA ALA A 229 5.56 5.15 -11.29
C ALA A 229 5.21 4.44 -12.59
N LEU A 230 4.27 3.50 -12.53
CA LEU A 230 3.79 2.85 -13.75
C LEU A 230 2.29 2.53 -13.70
N HIS A 231 1.68 2.48 -14.88
CA HIS A 231 0.50 1.68 -15.16
C HIS A 231 0.97 0.33 -15.69
N PRO A 232 0.79 -0.78 -14.93
CA PRO A 232 1.38 -2.07 -15.33
C PRO A 232 0.73 -2.66 -16.57
N ALA A 233 -0.60 -2.80 -16.55
CA ALA A 233 -1.42 -3.26 -17.67
C ALA A 233 -2.90 -2.95 -17.41
N THR A 234 -3.72 -2.93 -18.48
CA THR A 234 -5.13 -2.51 -18.38
C THR A 234 -6.04 -3.66 -18.00
N LEU A 235 -6.75 -3.57 -16.86
CA LEU A 235 -7.74 -4.57 -16.42
C LEU A 235 -7.15 -5.99 -16.43
N MET A 236 -6.05 -6.19 -15.71
CA MET A 236 -5.39 -7.49 -15.57
C MET A 236 -6.34 -8.54 -14.96
N ASP A 237 -6.13 -9.80 -15.30
CA ASP A 237 -6.86 -10.94 -14.73
C ASP A 237 -6.47 -11.15 -13.25
N THR A 238 -7.01 -10.30 -12.40
CA THR A 238 -6.80 -10.28 -10.94
C THR A 238 -8.11 -10.25 -10.20
N ASN A 239 -8.09 -10.66 -8.93
CA ASN A 239 -9.27 -10.56 -8.07
C ASN A 239 -9.86 -9.15 -8.02
N MET A 240 -9.05 -8.10 -8.10
CA MET A 240 -9.50 -6.72 -8.14
C MET A 240 -10.42 -6.44 -9.33
N VAL A 241 -10.09 -6.93 -10.51
CA VAL A 241 -10.87 -6.74 -11.74
C VAL A 241 -12.06 -7.68 -11.79
N LEU A 242 -11.87 -8.94 -11.41
CA LEU A 242 -12.93 -9.97 -11.40
C LEU A 242 -14.04 -9.64 -10.39
N SER A 243 -13.68 -9.19 -9.17
CA SER A 243 -14.67 -8.80 -8.15
C SER A 243 -15.44 -7.54 -8.50
N ALA A 244 -14.89 -6.70 -9.36
CA ALA A 244 -15.58 -5.54 -9.95
C ALA A 244 -16.59 -5.93 -11.05
N GLY A 245 -16.71 -7.23 -11.41
CA GLY A 245 -17.56 -7.69 -12.49
C GLY A 245 -17.09 -7.29 -13.88
N VAL A 246 -15.84 -6.86 -14.01
CA VAL A 246 -15.25 -6.37 -15.27
C VAL A 246 -14.46 -7.49 -15.94
N ARG A 247 -14.61 -7.60 -17.26
CA ARG A 247 -13.85 -8.60 -18.03
C ARG A 247 -12.39 -8.17 -18.16
N PRO A 248 -11.42 -9.05 -17.81
CA PRO A 248 -10.01 -8.79 -18.04
C PRO A 248 -9.68 -8.50 -19.52
N ARG A 249 -8.68 -7.64 -19.74
CA ARG A 249 -8.17 -7.25 -21.07
C ARG A 249 -6.68 -7.53 -21.23
N SER A 250 -5.97 -7.72 -20.12
CA SER A 250 -4.54 -8.05 -20.08
C SER A 250 -4.31 -9.21 -19.14
N SER A 251 -3.21 -9.90 -19.30
CA SER A 251 -2.74 -10.91 -18.36
C SER A 251 -1.98 -10.29 -17.19
N VAL A 252 -1.77 -11.06 -16.12
CA VAL A 252 -0.92 -10.64 -14.99
C VAL A 252 0.55 -10.63 -15.40
N GLU A 253 0.95 -11.47 -16.36
CA GLU A 253 2.30 -11.56 -16.91
C GLU A 253 2.72 -10.25 -17.61
N GLU A 254 1.80 -9.59 -18.35
CA GLU A 254 2.08 -8.26 -18.92
C GLU A 254 2.39 -7.23 -17.82
N GLY A 255 1.63 -7.27 -16.73
CA GLY A 255 1.87 -6.41 -15.57
C GLY A 255 3.18 -6.75 -14.85
N LEU A 256 3.50 -8.04 -14.72
CA LEU A 256 4.76 -8.53 -14.15
C LEU A 256 5.95 -8.01 -14.96
N GLU A 257 5.93 -8.14 -16.29
CA GLU A 257 6.97 -7.63 -17.18
C GLU A 257 7.18 -6.13 -16.96
N ALA A 258 6.09 -5.36 -16.86
CA ALA A 258 6.15 -3.92 -16.66
C ALA A 258 6.79 -3.53 -15.33
N VAL A 259 6.47 -4.22 -14.22
CA VAL A 259 7.06 -3.96 -12.91
C VAL A 259 8.52 -4.40 -12.88
N MET A 260 8.84 -5.59 -13.36
CA MET A 260 10.21 -6.12 -13.42
C MET A 260 11.13 -5.23 -14.25
N ASN A 261 10.60 -4.60 -15.30
CA ASN A 261 11.29 -3.62 -16.12
C ASN A 261 11.83 -2.41 -15.30
N LEU A 262 11.22 -2.06 -14.18
CA LEU A 262 11.67 -0.99 -13.28
C LEU A 262 12.52 -1.48 -12.11
N ILE A 263 12.54 -2.78 -11.82
CA ILE A 263 13.27 -3.37 -10.70
C ILE A 263 14.64 -3.91 -11.15
N VAL A 264 14.67 -4.64 -12.26
CA VAL A 264 15.90 -5.28 -12.74
C VAL A 264 16.97 -4.21 -13.03
N PRO A 265 18.23 -4.42 -12.58
CA PRO A 265 19.30 -3.46 -12.78
C PRO A 265 19.55 -3.16 -14.26
N ARG A 266 19.32 -1.92 -14.62
CA ARG A 266 19.61 -1.35 -15.93
C ARG A 266 19.69 0.18 -15.80
N GLU A 267 20.13 0.84 -16.84
CA GLU A 267 20.11 2.28 -16.89
C GLU A 267 18.65 2.78 -17.00
N LEU A 268 18.15 3.40 -15.94
CA LEU A 268 16.80 3.95 -15.82
C LEU A 268 16.87 5.42 -15.45
N GLY A 269 15.94 6.21 -16.01
CA GLY A 269 15.64 7.54 -15.49
C GLY A 269 15.01 7.48 -14.09
N THR A 270 14.82 8.63 -13.50
CA THR A 270 14.06 8.82 -12.25
C THR A 270 12.98 9.88 -12.45
N GLY A 271 11.93 9.87 -11.65
CA GLY A 271 10.82 10.81 -11.78
C GLY A 271 10.02 10.61 -13.06
N GLN A 272 9.85 9.36 -13.51
CA GLN A 272 9.13 9.03 -14.74
C GLN A 272 7.86 8.23 -14.45
N TYR A 273 6.90 8.41 -15.35
CA TYR A 273 5.71 7.57 -15.44
C TYR A 273 5.81 6.65 -16.65
N TYR A 274 5.48 5.38 -16.45
CA TYR A 274 5.50 4.35 -17.49
C TYR A 274 4.07 3.84 -17.77
N ASN A 275 3.79 3.54 -19.02
CA ASN A 275 2.65 2.74 -19.44
C ASN A 275 3.18 1.40 -19.98
N GLY A 276 2.96 0.32 -19.24
CA GLY A 276 3.69 -0.92 -19.45
C GLY A 276 5.19 -0.67 -19.27
N THR A 277 5.98 -1.07 -20.26
CA THR A 277 7.44 -0.90 -20.26
C THR A 277 7.94 0.41 -20.87
N ARG A 278 7.05 1.31 -21.34
CA ARG A 278 7.41 2.52 -22.07
C ARG A 278 7.17 3.77 -21.22
N VAL A 279 8.13 4.68 -21.25
CA VAL A 279 7.95 6.03 -20.68
C VAL A 279 6.74 6.69 -21.36
N SER A 280 5.86 7.26 -20.57
CA SER A 280 4.63 7.87 -21.00
C SER A 280 4.35 9.18 -20.27
N ARG A 281 3.38 9.93 -20.74
CA ARG A 281 2.94 11.15 -20.07
C ARG A 281 1.80 10.84 -19.12
N ALA A 282 1.92 11.30 -17.87
CA ALA A 282 0.85 11.26 -16.89
C ALA A 282 -0.17 12.39 -17.10
N ASN A 283 -1.21 12.45 -16.29
CA ASN A 283 -2.13 13.58 -16.21
C ASN A 283 -1.36 14.89 -16.00
N ALA A 284 -1.84 15.99 -16.60
CA ALA A 284 -1.16 17.29 -16.58
C ALA A 284 -0.88 17.80 -15.16
N GLN A 285 -1.78 17.53 -14.18
CA GLN A 285 -1.63 17.97 -12.80
C GLN A 285 -0.39 17.35 -12.12
N ALA A 286 0.08 16.17 -12.56
CA ALA A 286 1.30 15.58 -12.01
C ALA A 286 2.56 16.42 -12.26
N TYR A 287 2.54 17.27 -13.29
CA TYR A 287 3.66 18.14 -13.65
C TYR A 287 3.54 19.55 -13.04
N ASP A 288 2.43 19.84 -12.35
CA ASP A 288 2.21 21.10 -11.64
C ASP A 288 2.89 21.05 -10.26
N GLU A 289 3.93 21.86 -10.07
CA GLU A 289 4.72 21.92 -8.84
C GLU A 289 3.92 22.43 -7.64
N GLU A 290 2.99 23.37 -7.87
CA GLU A 290 2.13 23.87 -6.79
C GLU A 290 1.15 22.79 -6.34
N ALA A 291 0.55 22.06 -7.28
CA ALA A 291 -0.34 20.93 -6.98
C ALA A 291 0.41 19.82 -6.21
N ARG A 292 1.66 19.50 -6.59
CA ARG A 292 2.49 18.54 -5.84
C ARG A 292 2.79 19.02 -4.44
N ALA A 293 3.13 20.31 -4.28
CA ALA A 293 3.39 20.90 -2.96
C ALA A 293 2.11 20.91 -2.07
N ARG A 294 0.94 21.15 -2.64
CA ARG A 294 -0.35 21.02 -1.92
C ARG A 294 -0.60 19.58 -1.47
N LEU A 295 -0.36 18.61 -2.35
CA LEU A 295 -0.51 17.19 -2.02
C LEU A 295 0.44 16.76 -0.89
N ARG A 296 1.70 17.20 -0.94
CA ARG A 296 2.69 16.88 0.11
C ARG A 296 2.23 17.40 1.46
N ARG A 297 1.85 18.69 1.56
CA ARG A 297 1.34 19.27 2.81
C ARG A 297 0.13 18.52 3.35
N LEU A 298 -0.86 18.24 2.48
CA LEU A 298 -2.03 17.43 2.85
C LEU A 298 -1.63 16.05 3.41
N SER A 299 -0.68 15.38 2.75
CA SER A 299 -0.23 14.07 3.18
C SER A 299 0.50 14.12 4.52
N GLU A 300 1.38 15.11 4.74
CA GLU A 300 2.08 15.33 5.99
C GLU A 300 1.09 15.64 7.14
N GLU A 301 0.07 16.44 6.88
CA GLU A 301 -1.02 16.72 7.85
C GLU A 301 -1.79 15.45 8.21
N LEU A 302 -2.19 14.65 7.22
CA LEU A 302 -2.97 13.42 7.43
C LEU A 302 -2.19 12.33 8.16
N VAL A 303 -0.88 12.25 7.97
CA VAL A 303 -0.05 11.30 8.72
C VAL A 303 0.45 11.87 10.05
N GLY A 304 0.04 13.07 10.47
CA GLY A 304 0.37 13.65 11.77
C GLY A 304 1.78 14.22 11.89
N GLY A 305 2.37 14.67 10.79
CA GLY A 305 3.75 15.13 10.72
C GLY A 305 4.76 13.98 10.99
N THR A 306 5.69 13.78 10.13
CA THR A 306 6.80 12.80 10.32
C THR A 306 8.01 13.47 10.91
#